data_bd0cf6e5f2e5b067938a1636ebca49b2
#
_entry.id   bd0cf6e5f2e5b067938a1636ebca49b2
#
_cell.length_a   1.000
_cell.length_b   1.000
_cell.length_c   1.000
_cell.angle_alpha   90.00
_cell.angle_beta   90.00
_cell.angle_gamma   90.00
#
_symmetry.space_group_name_H-M   'P 1'
#
loop_
_entity.id
_entity.type
_entity.pdbx_description
1 polymer ?
#
loop_
_entity_poly.entity_id
_entity_poly.type
_entity_poly.pdbx_seq_one_letter_code
_entity_poly.pdbx_strand_id
1 'polypeptide(L)'
;MERRIELEGVSNFRDMGGYRTAAGESLKWRTFFRSDTLSSLTDADMTTVCDLGVNTAVDLRYGDERAEEPSRFLGHAQVEVLELGLD
;
A
#
# COMPACT_ATOMS: atom_id res chain seq x y z
N MET A 1 -8.16 8.94 -15.43
CA MET A 1 -7.99 8.85 -13.98
C MET A 1 -6.51 8.78 -13.65
N GLU A 2 -6.06 9.54 -12.70
CA GLU A 2 -4.66 9.54 -12.32
C GLU A 2 -4.32 8.34 -11.44
N ARG A 3 -3.16 7.73 -11.73
CA ARG A 3 -2.65 6.63 -10.90
C ARG A 3 -2.04 7.12 -9.61
N ARG A 4 -1.32 8.23 -9.66
CA ARG A 4 -0.58 8.73 -8.50
C ARG A 4 -1.52 9.38 -7.50
N ILE A 5 -1.37 9.01 -6.24
CA ILE A 5 -2.12 9.59 -5.12
C ILE A 5 -1.10 10.27 -4.21
N GLU A 6 -1.25 11.57 -4.02
CA GLU A 6 -0.33 12.33 -3.19
C GLU A 6 -0.56 12.05 -1.71
N LEU A 7 0.48 11.61 -1.04
CA LEU A 7 0.51 11.45 0.41
C LEU A 7 1.65 12.30 0.97
N GLU A 8 1.56 12.63 2.24
CA GLU A 8 2.55 13.49 2.88
C GLU A 8 3.85 12.76 3.21
N GLY A 9 3.75 11.55 3.72
CA GLY A 9 4.89 10.81 4.24
C GLY A 9 5.41 9.69 3.36
N VAL A 10 4.77 9.42 2.23
CA VAL A 10 5.15 8.33 1.35
C VAL A 10 5.14 8.80 -0.10
N SER A 11 6.21 8.49 -0.81
CA SER A 11 6.30 8.76 -2.25
C SER A 11 5.77 7.57 -3.04
N ASN A 12 5.40 7.81 -4.29
CA ASN A 12 5.03 6.75 -5.25
C ASN A 12 3.83 5.89 -4.85
N PHE A 13 2.93 6.39 -4.04
CA PHE A 13 1.67 5.70 -3.80
C PHE A 13 0.81 5.85 -5.04
N ARG A 14 0.46 4.73 -5.66
CA ARG A 14 -0.22 4.78 -6.96
C ARG A 14 -1.19 3.64 -7.15
N ASP A 15 -2.24 3.94 -7.90
CA ASP A 15 -3.24 2.96 -8.31
C ASP A 15 -2.67 2.11 -9.44
N MET A 16 -2.87 0.81 -9.38
CA MET A 16 -2.44 -0.13 -10.42
C MET A 16 -3.54 -0.38 -11.45
N GLY A 17 -4.63 0.39 -11.41
CA GLY A 17 -5.72 0.26 -12.34
C GLY A 17 -5.31 0.56 -13.77
N GLY A 18 -5.96 -0.08 -14.70
CA GLY A 18 -5.73 0.13 -16.12
C GLY A 18 -4.58 -0.64 -16.71
N TYR A 19 -3.67 -1.19 -15.91
CA TYR A 19 -2.61 -2.06 -16.43
C TYR A 19 -3.19 -3.39 -16.91
N ARG A 20 -2.65 -3.91 -18.00
CA ARG A 20 -3.10 -5.19 -18.54
C ARG A 20 -2.41 -6.35 -17.83
N THR A 21 -3.19 -7.40 -17.58
CA THR A 21 -2.66 -8.66 -17.07
C THR A 21 -2.15 -9.52 -18.24
N ALA A 22 -1.46 -10.62 -17.93
CA ALA A 22 -1.00 -11.57 -18.94
C ALA A 22 -2.17 -12.18 -19.74
N ALA A 23 -3.36 -12.23 -19.14
CA ALA A 23 -4.57 -12.74 -19.82
C ALA A 23 -5.22 -11.69 -20.72
N GLY A 24 -4.68 -10.48 -20.82
CA GLY A 24 -5.21 -9.41 -21.65
C GLY A 24 -6.31 -8.59 -21.00
N GLU A 25 -6.65 -8.87 -19.75
CA GLU A 25 -7.63 -8.09 -19.00
C GLU A 25 -6.95 -6.92 -18.30
N SER A 26 -7.70 -5.87 -18.03
CA SER A 26 -7.19 -4.71 -17.30
C SER A 26 -7.46 -4.86 -15.81
N LEU A 27 -6.51 -4.41 -14.99
CA LEU A 27 -6.72 -4.31 -13.55
C LEU A 27 -7.77 -3.23 -13.27
N LYS A 28 -8.62 -3.49 -12.28
CA LYS A 28 -9.64 -2.53 -11.86
C LYS A 28 -8.98 -1.34 -11.15
N TRP A 29 -9.56 -0.17 -11.38
CA TRP A 29 -9.16 1.02 -10.64
C TRP A 29 -9.62 0.93 -9.18
N ARG A 30 -8.86 1.54 -8.28
CA ARG A 30 -9.16 1.61 -6.84
C ARG A 30 -9.27 0.24 -6.18
N THR A 31 -8.53 -0.74 -6.69
CA THR A 31 -8.51 -2.10 -6.13
C THR A 31 -7.11 -2.48 -5.66
N PHE A 32 -6.10 -2.27 -6.51
CA PHE A 32 -4.71 -2.58 -6.18
C PHE A 32 -3.88 -1.32 -6.22
N PHE A 33 -3.04 -1.15 -5.20
CA PHE A 33 -2.17 0.02 -5.05
C PHE A 33 -0.74 -0.45 -4.81
N ARG A 34 0.21 0.40 -5.13
CA ARG A 34 1.62 0.14 -4.88
C ARG A 34 2.26 1.40 -4.33
N SER A 35 3.22 1.25 -3.42
CA SER A 35 3.95 2.38 -2.85
C SER A 35 5.30 1.96 -2.34
N ASP A 36 6.09 2.95 -1.91
CA ASP A 36 7.27 2.71 -1.09
C ASP A 36 6.82 2.28 0.31
N THR A 37 7.75 2.10 1.24
CA THR A 37 7.44 1.65 2.59
C THR A 37 6.36 2.51 3.26
N LEU A 38 5.50 1.88 4.03
CA LEU A 38 4.40 2.55 4.73
C LEU A 38 4.76 2.99 6.15
N SER A 39 6.05 2.95 6.49
CA SER A 39 6.51 3.34 7.84
C SER A 39 6.40 4.84 8.11
N SER A 40 6.45 5.65 7.08
CA SER A 40 6.46 7.11 7.21
C SER A 40 5.10 7.77 6.97
N LEU A 41 4.02 7.01 6.88
CA LEU A 41 2.68 7.56 6.72
C LEU A 41 2.33 8.51 7.87
N THR A 42 1.75 9.64 7.54
CA THR A 42 1.16 10.53 8.55
C THR A 42 -0.24 10.05 8.92
N ASP A 43 -0.81 10.61 9.98
CA ASP A 43 -2.19 10.28 10.36
C ASP A 43 -3.17 10.67 9.23
N ALA A 44 -2.93 11.82 8.59
CA ALA A 44 -3.75 12.24 7.44
C ALA A 44 -3.63 11.24 6.28
N ASP A 45 -2.42 10.72 6.03
CA ASP A 45 -2.19 9.72 5.00
C ASP A 45 -2.96 8.44 5.31
N MET A 46 -2.94 8.00 6.57
CA MET A 46 -3.67 6.79 6.97
C MET A 46 -5.16 6.93 6.75
N THR A 47 -5.71 8.10 7.03
CA THR A 47 -7.12 8.39 6.75
C THR A 47 -7.40 8.33 5.25
N THR A 48 -6.54 8.92 4.44
CA THR A 48 -6.68 8.90 2.98
C THR A 48 -6.69 7.47 2.45
N VAL A 49 -5.75 6.64 2.91
CA VAL A 49 -5.65 5.23 2.46
C VAL A 49 -6.90 4.46 2.87
N CYS A 50 -7.38 4.65 4.09
CA CYS A 50 -8.63 4.01 4.55
C CYS A 50 -9.83 4.46 3.72
N ASP A 51 -9.90 5.74 3.38
CA ASP A 51 -11.00 6.28 2.57
C ASP A 51 -10.99 5.73 1.14
N LEU A 52 -9.84 5.28 0.64
CA LEU A 52 -9.74 4.61 -0.65
C LEU A 52 -10.31 3.18 -0.61
N GLY A 53 -10.67 2.68 0.57
CA GLY A 53 -11.19 1.33 0.72
C GLY A 53 -10.14 0.26 0.87
N VAL A 54 -8.89 0.64 1.11
CA VAL A 54 -7.80 -0.33 1.36
C VAL A 54 -8.05 -1.03 2.69
N ASN A 55 -8.06 -2.35 2.70
CA ASN A 55 -8.25 -3.14 3.92
C ASN A 55 -7.11 -4.13 4.16
N THR A 56 -6.18 -4.26 3.24
CA THR A 56 -5.06 -5.19 3.36
C THR A 56 -3.81 -4.56 2.78
N ALA A 57 -2.72 -4.61 3.52
CA ALA A 57 -1.40 -4.19 3.05
C ALA A 57 -0.48 -5.41 3.07
N VAL A 58 0.17 -5.70 1.94
CA VAL A 58 1.13 -6.80 1.83
C VAL A 58 2.53 -6.25 1.93
N ASP A 59 3.28 -6.72 2.91
CA ASP A 59 4.66 -6.31 3.15
C ASP A 59 5.61 -7.42 2.69
N LEU A 60 6.36 -7.15 1.63
CA LEU A 60 7.28 -8.10 1.02
C LEU A 60 8.74 -7.84 1.40
N ARG A 61 8.98 -6.94 2.35
CA ARG A 61 10.34 -6.59 2.76
C ARG A 61 10.98 -7.73 3.58
N TYR A 62 12.30 -7.68 3.70
CA TYR A 62 13.03 -8.59 4.61
C TYR A 62 12.66 -8.29 6.06
N GLY A 63 12.79 -9.30 6.93
CA GLY A 63 12.39 -9.19 8.32
C GLY A 63 13.10 -8.08 9.10
N ASP A 64 14.39 -7.88 8.84
CA ASP A 64 15.14 -6.81 9.48
C ASP A 64 14.67 -5.42 9.06
N GLU A 65 14.29 -5.25 7.81
CA GLU A 65 13.71 -3.99 7.34
C GLU A 65 12.37 -3.70 8.04
N ARG A 66 11.54 -4.73 8.17
CA ARG A 66 10.25 -4.59 8.86
C ARG A 66 10.43 -4.25 10.33
N ALA A 67 11.46 -4.80 10.96
CA ALA A 67 11.73 -4.54 12.38
C ALA A 67 12.23 -3.11 12.62
N GLU A 68 13.04 -2.58 11.71
CA GLU A 68 13.57 -1.22 11.84
C GLU A 68 12.54 -0.15 11.46
N GLU A 69 11.76 -0.41 10.42
CA GLU A 69 10.77 0.54 9.92
C GLU A 69 9.43 -0.17 9.71
N PRO A 70 8.72 -0.49 10.80
CA PRO A 70 7.44 -1.17 10.67
C PRO A 70 6.39 -0.30 9.98
N SER A 71 5.47 -0.94 9.26
CA SER A 71 4.36 -0.24 8.65
C SER A 71 3.50 0.43 9.72
N ARG A 72 3.04 1.66 9.46
CA ARG A 72 2.10 2.35 10.33
C ARG A 72 0.77 1.61 10.49
N PHE A 73 0.44 0.73 9.55
CA PHE A 73 -0.78 -0.06 9.63
C PHE A 73 -0.65 -1.32 10.49
N LEU A 74 0.54 -1.67 10.95
CA LEU A 74 0.73 -2.84 11.79
C LEU A 74 -0.11 -2.69 13.06
N GLY A 75 -1.05 -3.62 13.28
CA GLY A 75 -2.00 -3.56 14.40
C GLY A 75 -3.18 -2.62 14.19
N HIS A 76 -3.32 -2.04 13.00
CA HIS A 76 -4.41 -1.12 12.71
C HIS A 76 -5.74 -1.88 12.62
N ALA A 77 -6.83 -1.26 13.13
CA ALA A 77 -8.13 -1.93 13.20
C ALA A 77 -8.80 -2.15 11.84
N GLN A 78 -8.52 -1.29 10.87
CA GLN A 78 -9.19 -1.33 9.56
C GLN A 78 -8.33 -1.92 8.45
N VAL A 79 -7.02 -2.00 8.63
CA VAL A 79 -6.09 -2.48 7.61
C VAL A 79 -5.25 -3.62 8.18
N GLU A 80 -5.40 -4.80 7.59
CA GLU A 80 -4.59 -5.96 7.95
C GLU A 80 -3.27 -5.91 7.22
N VAL A 81 -2.17 -6.20 7.92
CA VAL A 81 -0.84 -6.28 7.31
C VAL A 81 -0.44 -7.75 7.19
N LEU A 82 -0.19 -8.18 5.95
CA LEU A 82 0.34 -9.51 5.66
C LEU A 82 1.83 -9.40 5.41
N GLU A 83 2.62 -9.99 6.30
CA GLU A 83 4.07 -9.97 6.19
C GLU A 83 4.54 -11.24 5.47
N LEU A 84 4.74 -11.13 4.17
CA LEU A 84 5.14 -12.22 3.30
C LEU A 84 6.59 -12.07 2.85
N GLY A 85 7.45 -11.69 3.78
CA GLY A 85 8.83 -11.33 3.49
C GLY A 85 9.66 -12.39 2.79
N LEU A 86 10.80 -11.98 2.28
CA LEU A 86 11.69 -12.81 1.46
C LEU A 86 12.76 -13.52 2.29
N ASP A 87 12.81 -13.30 3.56
CA ASP A 87 13.79 -13.89 4.48
C ASP A 87 13.39 -15.26 5.00
#